data_fa13cc58fefe03e63aa8b1ddee423299
#
_entry.id   fa13cc58fefe03e63aa8b1ddee423299
#
_cell.length_a   1.000
_cell.length_b   1.000
_cell.length_c   1.000
_cell.angle_alpha   90.00
_cell.angle_beta   90.00
_cell.angle_gamma   90.00
#
_symmetry.space_group_name_H-M   'P 1'
#
loop_
_entity.id
_entity.type
_entity.pdbx_description
1 polymer ?
#
loop_
_entity_poly.entity_id
_entity_poly.type
_entity_poly.pdbx_seq_one_letter_code
_entity_poly.pdbx_strand_id
1 'polypeptide(L)'
;MKQTITLLADDENALREAIRKPEVFRRYVLAQSASARQNYAPGELQYLDALLGSVAQEYLTLAPASPHFKHTALERTITALTQTSHQHTAEDPTRIIGEDHLSRLAERSSLADTYVQTGRLDEAITLYEQVLEDYARVLGEDHPQTLSACNDLANCYHEAGRLDEAITLFERLITDSTRIFGDDHPNTLTLRNNLANCHLQAGRLDEAIQLYEQAATGRARVLGDNHPLTLSTRNSLADAYESAGRRVEAIQLYEQVATGRARVLGEDHPLTLSTRNNLAYTYNAVGRLEEAIALYEQVATDRARVLGDNHPHTLNTRNSLADAYESAGRLDEAIALYEQVAKGQTSVLGPDHPRTLATRHSLAYAYASAERLDEAITLYEQVAQDQARVLGTDHPRTLTTLNNIAYTYRSVGRLPEAITLYEQVMKDQIRILGDNHPGTYNTRRELADSYREAGRTDESIALYEQLLVSSQRVLGDDHPFTMAMCEELEDVRRELKQRDNPSAD
;
A
#
# COMPACT_ATOMS: atom_id res chain seq x y z
N MET A 1 -17.30 23.42 -24.39
CA MET A 1 -17.03 22.32 -23.46
C MET A 1 -17.70 21.01 -23.85
N LYS A 2 -19.05 20.84 -23.82
CA LYS A 2 -19.68 19.58 -24.28
C LYS A 2 -19.28 19.17 -25.72
N GLN A 3 -19.22 20.10 -26.66
CA GLN A 3 -18.82 19.80 -28.05
C GLN A 3 -17.32 19.42 -28.18
N THR A 4 -16.44 19.95 -27.37
CA THR A 4 -14.99 19.63 -27.41
C THR A 4 -14.71 18.24 -26.82
N ILE A 5 -15.44 17.86 -25.76
CA ILE A 5 -15.38 16.52 -25.18
C ILE A 5 -15.98 15.50 -26.14
N THR A 6 -17.04 15.84 -26.85
CA THR A 6 -17.64 14.99 -27.90
C THR A 6 -16.69 14.80 -29.08
N LEU A 7 -15.99 15.84 -29.52
CA LEU A 7 -14.98 15.74 -30.59
C LEU A 7 -13.74 14.89 -30.18
N LEU A 8 -13.38 14.88 -28.90
CA LEU A 8 -12.32 14.01 -28.38
C LEU A 8 -12.79 12.56 -28.23
N ALA A 9 -14.07 12.33 -28.00
CA ALA A 9 -14.68 11.00 -27.86
C ALA A 9 -14.98 10.34 -29.22
N ASP A 10 -15.30 11.14 -30.24
CA ASP A 10 -15.69 10.61 -31.56
C ASP A 10 -14.50 10.07 -32.38
N ASP A 11 -13.25 10.34 -31.96
CA ASP A 11 -12.06 9.85 -32.63
C ASP A 11 -11.07 9.13 -31.69
N GLU A 12 -11.60 8.26 -30.83
CA GLU A 12 -10.84 7.47 -29.87
C GLU A 12 -9.75 6.60 -30.54
N ASN A 13 -10.00 6.14 -31.76
CA ASN A 13 -9.03 5.34 -32.54
C ASN A 13 -7.88 6.20 -33.07
N ALA A 14 -8.15 7.40 -33.53
CA ALA A 14 -7.13 8.35 -33.98
C ALA A 14 -6.29 8.85 -32.77
N LEU A 15 -6.90 9.06 -31.61
CA LEU A 15 -6.19 9.39 -30.39
C LEU A 15 -5.29 8.24 -29.93
N ARG A 16 -5.77 7.00 -29.94
CA ARG A 16 -4.98 5.79 -29.60
C ARG A 16 -3.81 5.57 -30.56
N GLU A 17 -3.99 5.85 -31.85
CA GLU A 17 -2.92 5.75 -32.82
C GLU A 17 -1.92 6.90 -32.75
N ALA A 18 -2.39 8.11 -32.48
CA ALA A 18 -1.57 9.30 -32.25
C ALA A 18 -0.66 9.14 -31.03
N ILE A 19 -1.18 8.61 -29.94
CA ILE A 19 -0.45 8.36 -28.68
C ILE A 19 0.70 7.35 -28.91
N ARG A 20 0.56 6.39 -29.82
CA ARG A 20 1.63 5.43 -30.16
C ARG A 20 2.79 6.03 -30.94
N LYS A 21 2.62 7.22 -31.53
CA LYS A 21 3.64 7.91 -32.35
C LYS A 21 3.79 9.35 -31.84
N PRO A 22 4.86 9.70 -31.11
CA PRO A 22 5.02 11.02 -30.48
C PRO A 22 4.86 12.22 -31.43
N GLU A 23 5.29 12.08 -32.67
CA GLU A 23 5.15 13.15 -33.69
C GLU A 23 3.72 13.34 -34.18
N VAL A 24 2.94 12.26 -34.22
CA VAL A 24 1.52 12.29 -34.62
C VAL A 24 0.68 12.87 -33.48
N PHE A 25 0.98 12.49 -32.26
CA PHE A 25 0.35 13.06 -31.05
C PHE A 25 0.59 14.57 -30.96
N ARG A 26 1.82 15.02 -31.18
CA ARG A 26 2.16 16.45 -31.21
C ARG A 26 1.33 17.20 -32.28
N ARG A 27 1.22 16.68 -33.48
CA ARG A 27 0.41 17.31 -34.55
C ARG A 27 -1.08 17.32 -34.21
N TYR A 28 -1.58 16.26 -33.58
CA TYR A 28 -2.97 16.17 -33.17
C TYR A 28 -3.30 17.19 -32.08
N VAL A 29 -2.50 17.29 -31.03
CA VAL A 29 -2.67 18.26 -29.94
C VAL A 29 -2.55 19.70 -30.45
N LEU A 30 -1.59 19.99 -31.34
CA LEU A 30 -1.45 21.31 -31.95
C LEU A 30 -2.63 21.67 -32.87
N ALA A 31 -3.18 20.72 -33.61
CA ALA A 31 -4.36 20.95 -34.46
C ALA A 31 -5.61 21.21 -33.62
N GLN A 32 -5.83 20.48 -32.51
CA GLN A 32 -6.94 20.66 -31.59
C GLN A 32 -6.83 21.99 -30.83
N SER A 33 -5.63 22.36 -30.36
CA SER A 33 -5.40 23.64 -29.70
C SER A 33 -5.57 24.84 -30.63
N ALA A 34 -5.19 24.72 -31.89
CA ALA A 34 -5.42 25.76 -32.90
C ALA A 34 -6.91 25.97 -33.22
N SER A 35 -7.69 24.88 -33.28
CA SER A 35 -9.14 24.93 -33.45
C SER A 35 -9.84 25.50 -32.21
N ALA A 36 -9.38 25.13 -31.02
CA ALA A 36 -9.93 25.62 -29.75
C ALA A 36 -9.71 27.12 -29.57
N ARG A 37 -8.54 27.66 -29.98
CA ARG A 37 -8.20 29.09 -29.89
C ARG A 37 -9.16 30.01 -30.63
N GLN A 38 -9.85 29.51 -31.64
CA GLN A 38 -10.85 30.30 -32.38
C GLN A 38 -12.20 30.41 -31.68
N ASN A 39 -12.48 29.54 -30.69
CA ASN A 39 -13.81 29.38 -30.13
C ASN A 39 -13.91 29.59 -28.63
N TYR A 40 -12.81 29.86 -27.92
CA TYR A 40 -12.78 29.95 -26.44
C TYR A 40 -12.16 31.24 -25.92
N ALA A 41 -12.66 31.69 -24.76
CA ALA A 41 -12.09 32.82 -24.04
C ALA A 41 -10.71 32.44 -23.41
N PRO A 42 -9.82 33.43 -23.18
CA PRO A 42 -8.45 33.16 -22.68
C PRO A 42 -8.35 32.30 -21.42
N GLY A 43 -9.30 32.43 -20.48
CA GLY A 43 -9.36 31.61 -19.25
C GLY A 43 -9.79 30.16 -19.48
N GLU A 44 -10.55 29.90 -20.54
CA GLU A 44 -10.98 28.54 -20.90
C GLU A 44 -9.86 27.77 -21.63
N LEU A 45 -8.97 28.50 -22.33
CA LEU A 45 -7.79 27.93 -22.97
C LEU A 45 -6.76 27.44 -21.93
N GLN A 46 -6.59 28.20 -20.85
CA GLN A 46 -5.71 27.81 -19.73
C GLN A 46 -6.21 26.53 -19.03
N TYR A 47 -7.52 26.39 -18.92
CA TYR A 47 -8.15 25.17 -18.41
C TYR A 47 -7.93 23.96 -19.32
N LEU A 48 -8.00 24.16 -20.64
CA LEU A 48 -7.77 23.10 -21.62
C LEU A 48 -6.31 22.62 -21.62
N ASP A 49 -5.36 23.56 -21.47
CA ASP A 49 -3.93 23.26 -21.39
C ASP A 49 -3.59 22.51 -20.10
N ALA A 50 -4.17 22.87 -18.96
CA ALA A 50 -4.02 22.15 -17.70
C ALA A 50 -4.62 20.74 -17.75
N LEU A 51 -5.79 20.59 -18.39
CA LEU A 51 -6.46 19.28 -18.57
C LEU A 51 -5.64 18.36 -19.47
N LEU A 52 -5.09 18.87 -20.56
CA LEU A 52 -4.23 18.12 -21.47
C LEU A 52 -2.90 17.74 -20.83
N GLY A 53 -2.33 18.61 -20.00
CA GLY A 53 -1.14 18.34 -19.21
C GLY A 53 -1.36 17.23 -18.18
N SER A 54 -2.48 17.28 -17.43
CA SER A 54 -2.87 16.26 -16.44
C SER A 54 -3.11 14.89 -17.10
N VAL A 55 -3.85 14.85 -18.23
CA VAL A 55 -4.12 13.61 -18.97
C VAL A 55 -2.82 13.01 -19.54
N ALA A 56 -1.90 13.84 -20.01
CA ALA A 56 -0.62 13.38 -20.53
C ALA A 56 0.28 12.81 -19.42
N GLN A 57 0.30 13.43 -18.26
CA GLN A 57 1.10 13.00 -17.10
C GLN A 57 0.54 11.69 -16.51
N GLU A 58 -0.78 11.55 -16.43
CA GLU A 58 -1.43 10.34 -15.98
C GLU A 58 -1.20 9.16 -16.95
N TYR A 59 -1.21 9.44 -18.26
CA TYR A 59 -0.92 8.42 -19.27
C TYR A 59 0.52 7.92 -19.19
N LEU A 60 1.47 8.76 -18.80
CA LEU A 60 2.87 8.36 -18.58
C LEU A 60 3.05 7.50 -17.33
N THR A 61 2.24 7.72 -16.30
CA THR A 61 2.22 6.89 -15.08
C THR A 61 1.58 5.53 -15.34
N LEU A 62 0.66 5.43 -16.27
CA LEU A 62 -0.11 4.22 -16.60
C LEU A 62 0.48 3.38 -17.74
N ALA A 63 1.36 3.95 -18.57
CA ALA A 63 2.02 3.21 -19.65
C ALA A 63 3.08 2.27 -19.06
N PRO A 64 3.10 0.97 -19.44
CA PRO A 64 4.19 0.08 -19.07
C PRO A 64 5.49 0.67 -19.63
N ALA A 65 6.53 0.72 -18.76
CA ALA A 65 7.83 1.28 -19.08
C ALA A 65 8.42 0.63 -20.34
N SER A 66 8.17 1.26 -21.48
CA SER A 66 8.86 0.92 -22.73
C SER A 66 10.20 1.66 -22.74
N PRO A 67 11.33 0.97 -22.92
CA PRO A 67 12.68 1.60 -22.85
C PRO A 67 12.93 2.70 -23.89
N HIS A 68 12.01 2.94 -24.81
CA HIS A 68 12.13 3.93 -25.88
C HIS A 68 11.20 5.14 -25.77
N PHE A 69 10.37 5.21 -24.72
CA PHE A 69 9.56 6.40 -24.46
C PHE A 69 10.39 7.41 -23.68
N LYS A 70 11.10 8.26 -24.38
CA LYS A 70 11.92 9.30 -23.72
C LYS A 70 11.00 10.37 -23.13
N HIS A 71 10.97 10.47 -21.80
CA HIS A 71 10.39 11.53 -20.98
C HIS A 71 10.61 12.94 -21.57
N THR A 72 11.79 13.19 -22.13
CA THR A 72 12.22 14.41 -22.80
C THR A 72 11.36 14.88 -23.98
N ALA A 73 10.62 14.04 -24.65
CA ALA A 73 9.82 14.45 -25.81
C ALA A 73 8.47 15.04 -25.40
N LEU A 74 7.88 14.53 -24.33
CA LEU A 74 6.61 15.02 -23.78
C LEU A 74 6.83 16.32 -22.98
N GLU A 75 7.88 16.39 -22.16
CA GLU A 75 8.29 17.63 -21.48
C GLU A 75 8.55 18.78 -22.46
N ARG A 76 9.25 18.52 -23.57
CA ARG A 76 9.44 19.52 -24.62
C ARG A 76 8.11 19.93 -25.28
N THR A 77 7.14 19.04 -25.37
CA THR A 77 5.81 19.34 -25.95
C THR A 77 4.98 20.16 -24.98
N ILE A 78 4.97 19.83 -23.70
CA ILE A 78 4.32 20.60 -22.63
C ILE A 78 4.98 21.99 -22.53
N THR A 79 6.30 22.07 -22.50
CA THR A 79 7.07 23.35 -22.47
C THR A 79 6.79 24.19 -23.72
N ALA A 80 6.72 23.59 -24.91
CA ALA A 80 6.40 24.33 -26.15
C ALA A 80 4.94 24.80 -26.22
N LEU A 81 3.99 24.10 -25.59
CA LEU A 81 2.59 24.51 -25.48
C LEU A 81 2.41 25.65 -24.49
N THR A 82 3.12 25.62 -23.36
CA THR A 82 3.16 26.73 -22.40
C THR A 82 3.84 27.97 -22.96
N GLN A 83 4.94 27.83 -23.68
CA GLN A 83 5.64 28.96 -24.30
C GLN A 83 4.85 29.64 -25.44
N THR A 84 4.00 28.91 -26.19
CA THR A 84 3.17 29.51 -27.24
C THR A 84 1.94 30.24 -26.68
N SER A 85 1.48 29.96 -25.47
CA SER A 85 0.38 30.72 -24.83
C SER A 85 0.83 32.08 -24.35
N HIS A 86 2.12 32.30 -24.09
CA HIS A 86 2.66 33.57 -23.57
C HIS A 86 2.91 34.64 -24.64
N GLN A 87 2.76 34.33 -25.92
CA GLN A 87 3.06 35.32 -26.98
C GLN A 87 1.95 36.30 -27.35
N HIS A 88 0.75 36.22 -26.76
CA HIS A 88 -0.40 37.05 -27.18
C HIS A 88 -1.27 37.65 -26.08
N THR A 89 -0.74 37.94 -24.88
CA THR A 89 -1.49 38.75 -23.91
C THR A 89 -0.76 40.12 -23.73
N ALA A 90 -1.41 41.16 -24.16
CA ALA A 90 -0.95 42.53 -23.92
C ALA A 90 -1.06 42.87 -22.41
N GLU A 91 0.03 43.42 -21.88
CA GLU A 91 0.12 44.09 -20.58
C GLU A 91 -0.12 43.26 -19.33
N ASP A 92 0.75 42.27 -19.09
CA ASP A 92 0.92 41.57 -17.82
C ASP A 92 1.98 42.33 -16.99
N PRO A 93 1.73 42.65 -15.69
CA PRO A 93 2.71 43.28 -14.80
C PRO A 93 4.02 42.50 -14.66
N THR A 94 4.05 41.20 -14.97
CA THR A 94 5.23 40.31 -14.96
C THR A 94 6.27 40.71 -16.00
N ARG A 95 5.94 41.54 -16.97
CA ARG A 95 6.85 42.04 -18.00
C ARG A 95 7.94 43.01 -17.47
N ILE A 96 7.81 43.50 -16.24
CA ILE A 96 8.79 44.37 -15.58
C ILE A 96 9.82 43.52 -14.80
N ILE A 97 9.49 42.28 -14.46
CA ILE A 97 10.40 41.34 -13.77
C ILE A 97 10.87 40.35 -14.86
N GLY A 98 12.09 40.53 -15.34
CA GLY A 98 12.62 39.92 -16.57
C GLY A 98 12.30 38.42 -16.71
N GLU A 99 11.93 38.02 -17.93
CA GLU A 99 11.68 36.61 -18.36
C GLU A 99 12.76 35.65 -17.85
N ASP A 100 14.01 36.11 -17.68
CA ASP A 100 15.11 35.38 -17.06
C ASP A 100 14.87 34.95 -15.60
N HIS A 101 14.07 35.69 -14.82
CA HIS A 101 13.86 35.36 -13.40
C HIS A 101 12.85 34.20 -13.23
N LEU A 102 11.74 34.25 -13.95
CA LEU A 102 10.72 33.17 -13.93
C LEU A 102 11.28 31.89 -14.55
N SER A 103 12.11 32.01 -15.61
CA SER A 103 12.81 30.86 -16.18
C SER A 103 13.73 30.18 -15.16
N ARG A 104 14.51 30.96 -14.40
CA ARG A 104 15.35 30.39 -13.32
C ARG A 104 14.56 29.74 -12.19
N LEU A 105 13.38 30.29 -11.84
CA LEU A 105 12.51 29.65 -10.85
C LEU A 105 11.97 28.29 -11.35
N ALA A 106 11.58 28.20 -12.62
CA ALA A 106 11.16 26.95 -13.24
C ALA A 106 12.31 25.92 -13.31
N GLU A 107 13.54 26.34 -13.60
CA GLU A 107 14.73 25.49 -13.56
C GLU A 107 15.02 24.97 -12.15
N ARG A 108 14.84 25.82 -11.12
CA ARG A 108 14.99 25.41 -9.71
C ARG A 108 13.91 24.42 -9.28
N SER A 109 12.64 24.62 -9.71
CA SER A 109 11.58 23.62 -9.49
C SER A 109 11.93 22.28 -10.14
N SER A 110 12.40 22.28 -11.38
CA SER A 110 12.82 21.05 -12.08
C SER A 110 14.03 20.37 -11.41
N LEU A 111 14.93 21.14 -10.80
CA LEU A 111 16.02 20.57 -9.99
C LEU A 111 15.48 19.92 -8.71
N ALA A 112 14.50 20.54 -8.05
CA ALA A 112 13.84 19.95 -6.88
C ALA A 112 13.12 18.65 -7.23
N ASP A 113 12.43 18.58 -8.40
CA ASP A 113 11.84 17.31 -8.93
C ASP A 113 12.92 16.24 -9.08
N THR A 114 14.11 16.60 -9.56
CA THR A 114 15.22 15.66 -9.70
C THR A 114 15.72 15.16 -8.35
N TYR A 115 15.74 16.02 -7.32
CA TYR A 115 16.07 15.59 -5.96
C TYR A 115 15.03 14.63 -5.39
N VAL A 116 13.74 14.87 -5.61
CA VAL A 116 12.66 13.92 -5.24
C VAL A 116 12.88 12.57 -5.91
N GLN A 117 13.09 12.54 -7.24
CA GLN A 117 13.32 11.31 -8.00
C GLN A 117 14.55 10.52 -7.55
N THR A 118 15.56 11.20 -6.99
CA THR A 118 16.77 10.57 -6.45
C THR A 118 16.71 10.28 -4.95
N GLY A 119 15.56 10.51 -4.31
CA GLY A 119 15.33 10.27 -2.88
C GLY A 119 15.98 11.28 -1.95
N ARG A 120 16.45 12.42 -2.49
CA ARG A 120 17.08 13.52 -1.73
C ARG A 120 16.00 14.51 -1.27
N LEU A 121 15.12 14.03 -0.38
CA LEU A 121 13.89 14.76 -0.02
C LEU A 121 14.16 16.04 0.77
N ASP A 122 15.15 16.08 1.65
CA ASP A 122 15.48 17.29 2.43
C ASP A 122 16.00 18.43 1.55
N GLU A 123 16.81 18.10 0.55
CA GLU A 123 17.31 19.09 -0.43
C GLU A 123 16.17 19.56 -1.36
N ALA A 124 15.27 18.65 -1.74
CA ALA A 124 14.09 19.00 -2.52
C ALA A 124 13.18 19.97 -1.75
N ILE A 125 12.87 19.66 -0.49
CA ILE A 125 12.07 20.53 0.39
C ILE A 125 12.68 21.92 0.49
N THR A 126 13.97 22.00 0.82
CA THR A 126 14.66 23.29 0.96
C THR A 126 14.56 24.12 -0.32
N LEU A 127 14.68 23.47 -1.47
CA LEU A 127 14.63 24.15 -2.76
C LEU A 127 13.20 24.59 -3.13
N TYR A 128 12.20 23.75 -2.87
CA TYR A 128 10.79 24.10 -3.08
C TYR A 128 10.32 25.23 -2.16
N GLU A 129 10.75 25.26 -0.88
CA GLU A 129 10.46 26.37 0.04
C GLU A 129 10.94 27.71 -0.52
N GLN A 130 12.20 27.74 -1.01
CA GLN A 130 12.77 28.95 -1.63
C GLN A 130 12.05 29.37 -2.91
N VAL A 131 11.71 28.38 -3.76
CA VAL A 131 10.98 28.62 -5.02
C VAL A 131 9.58 29.15 -4.74
N LEU A 132 8.89 28.59 -3.74
CA LEU A 132 7.56 29.04 -3.32
C LEU A 132 7.59 30.48 -2.80
N GLU A 133 8.57 30.82 -1.95
CA GLU A 133 8.76 32.20 -1.45
C GLU A 133 9.00 33.17 -2.59
N ASP A 134 9.85 32.82 -3.54
CA ASP A 134 10.16 33.66 -4.69
C ASP A 134 8.94 33.83 -5.61
N TYR A 135 8.17 32.75 -5.90
CA TYR A 135 6.91 32.87 -6.67
C TYR A 135 5.88 33.74 -5.94
N ALA A 136 5.68 33.53 -4.63
CA ALA A 136 4.74 34.34 -3.85
C ALA A 136 5.09 35.82 -3.85
N ARG A 137 6.38 36.15 -3.74
CA ARG A 137 6.87 37.53 -3.79
C ARG A 137 6.70 38.18 -5.16
N VAL A 138 6.91 37.44 -6.24
CA VAL A 138 6.93 37.95 -7.61
C VAL A 138 5.56 38.01 -8.24
N LEU A 139 4.79 36.93 -8.07
CA LEU A 139 3.50 36.72 -8.75
C LEU A 139 2.30 36.90 -7.82
N GLY A 140 2.54 36.85 -6.50
CA GLY A 140 1.49 36.80 -5.49
C GLY A 140 1.06 35.37 -5.10
N GLU A 141 0.40 35.27 -3.95
CA GLU A 141 0.02 33.96 -3.37
C GLU A 141 -1.05 33.22 -4.19
N ASP A 142 -1.95 33.94 -4.82
CA ASP A 142 -3.05 33.38 -5.61
C ASP A 142 -2.67 33.00 -7.06
N HIS A 143 -1.42 33.23 -7.46
CA HIS A 143 -1.00 32.97 -8.82
C HIS A 143 -0.89 31.45 -9.08
N PRO A 144 -1.32 30.94 -10.25
CA PRO A 144 -1.29 29.50 -10.56
C PRO A 144 0.07 28.83 -10.34
N GLN A 145 1.18 29.51 -10.68
CA GLN A 145 2.53 28.97 -10.47
C GLN A 145 2.90 28.91 -8.99
N THR A 146 2.46 29.87 -8.18
CA THR A 146 2.64 29.85 -6.72
C THR A 146 1.87 28.69 -6.10
N LEU A 147 0.60 28.49 -6.50
CA LEU A 147 -0.21 27.38 -6.04
C LEU A 147 0.36 26.03 -6.48
N SER A 148 0.93 25.95 -7.70
CA SER A 148 1.62 24.73 -8.17
C SER A 148 2.85 24.43 -7.32
N ALA A 149 3.73 25.39 -7.11
CA ALA A 149 4.93 25.20 -6.26
C ALA A 149 4.57 24.81 -4.83
N CYS A 150 3.48 25.38 -4.28
CA CYS A 150 2.97 24.99 -2.96
C CYS A 150 2.47 23.54 -2.95
N ASN A 151 1.79 23.08 -4.01
CA ASN A 151 1.36 21.67 -4.15
C ASN A 151 2.57 20.73 -4.27
N ASP A 152 3.62 21.11 -5.02
CA ASP A 152 4.82 20.29 -5.18
C ASP A 152 5.59 20.16 -3.86
N LEU A 153 5.68 21.25 -3.08
CA LEU A 153 6.21 21.23 -1.72
C LEU A 153 5.39 20.33 -0.79
N ALA A 154 4.05 20.43 -0.83
CA ALA A 154 3.16 19.60 -0.01
C ALA A 154 3.31 18.12 -0.34
N ASN A 155 3.42 17.77 -1.63
CA ASN A 155 3.70 16.39 -2.06
C ASN A 155 5.08 15.93 -1.58
N CYS A 156 6.09 16.78 -1.64
CA CYS A 156 7.44 16.45 -1.16
C CYS A 156 7.46 16.21 0.36
N TYR A 157 6.75 17.02 1.16
CA TYR A 157 6.56 16.75 2.59
C TYR A 157 5.87 15.41 2.85
N HIS A 158 4.83 15.08 2.07
CA HIS A 158 4.15 13.79 2.17
C HIS A 158 5.11 12.61 1.88
N GLU A 159 5.92 12.70 0.82
CA GLU A 159 6.92 11.67 0.49
C GLU A 159 8.02 11.54 1.56
N ALA A 160 8.39 12.67 2.19
CA ALA A 160 9.34 12.69 3.31
C ALA A 160 8.75 12.20 4.64
N GLY A 161 7.45 11.84 4.68
CA GLY A 161 6.75 11.45 5.91
C GLY A 161 6.46 12.61 6.87
N ARG A 162 6.68 13.86 6.44
CA ARG A 162 6.36 15.09 7.21
C ARG A 162 4.87 15.43 7.04
N LEU A 163 4.01 14.56 7.60
CA LEU A 163 2.59 14.56 7.29
C LEU A 163 1.84 15.78 7.81
N ASP A 164 2.20 16.32 8.97
CA ASP A 164 1.51 17.50 9.53
C ASP A 164 1.77 18.76 8.71
N GLU A 165 2.99 18.93 8.19
CA GLU A 165 3.34 20.02 7.27
C GLU A 165 2.61 19.85 5.93
N ALA A 166 2.58 18.65 5.38
CA ALA A 166 1.84 18.35 4.14
C ALA A 166 0.35 18.68 4.29
N ILE A 167 -0.28 18.21 5.38
CA ILE A 167 -1.69 18.45 5.70
C ILE A 167 -1.98 19.94 5.76
N THR A 168 -1.16 20.71 6.50
CA THR A 168 -1.34 22.16 6.64
C THR A 168 -1.32 22.88 5.28
N LEU A 169 -0.38 22.50 4.41
CA LEU A 169 -0.30 23.09 3.08
C LEU A 169 -1.47 22.71 2.18
N PHE A 170 -1.88 21.44 2.19
CA PHE A 170 -3.02 21.01 1.39
C PHE A 170 -4.33 21.64 1.86
N GLU A 171 -4.58 21.81 3.15
CA GLU A 171 -5.76 22.49 3.68
C GLU A 171 -5.83 23.94 3.20
N ARG A 172 -4.69 24.67 3.25
CA ARG A 172 -4.58 26.02 2.70
C ARG A 172 -4.87 26.02 1.20
N LEU A 173 -4.22 25.14 0.43
CA LEU A 173 -4.40 25.04 -1.02
C LEU A 173 -5.84 24.72 -1.41
N ILE A 174 -6.52 23.85 -0.67
CA ILE A 174 -7.94 23.51 -0.90
C ILE A 174 -8.80 24.75 -0.67
N THR A 175 -8.54 25.51 0.39
CA THR A 175 -9.26 26.77 0.69
C THR A 175 -9.11 27.77 -0.44
N ASP A 176 -7.88 28.02 -0.88
CA ASP A 176 -7.58 28.95 -1.96
C ASP A 176 -8.13 28.46 -3.30
N SER A 177 -7.95 27.18 -3.63
CA SER A 177 -8.46 26.57 -4.86
C SER A 177 -9.98 26.59 -4.91
N THR A 178 -10.65 26.33 -3.79
CA THR A 178 -12.12 26.42 -3.69
C THR A 178 -12.61 27.85 -3.91
N ARG A 179 -11.93 28.83 -3.33
CA ARG A 179 -12.26 30.25 -3.49
C ARG A 179 -12.08 30.74 -4.93
N ILE A 180 -11.03 30.29 -5.61
CA ILE A 180 -10.66 30.75 -6.96
C ILE A 180 -11.41 29.99 -8.04
N PHE A 181 -11.50 28.66 -7.93
CA PHE A 181 -11.99 27.76 -8.99
C PHE A 181 -13.31 27.07 -8.66
N GLY A 182 -13.66 26.97 -7.36
CA GLY A 182 -14.84 26.26 -6.88
C GLY A 182 -14.54 24.81 -6.44
N ASP A 183 -15.53 24.24 -5.75
CA ASP A 183 -15.45 22.92 -5.11
C ASP A 183 -15.25 21.76 -6.09
N ASP A 184 -15.88 21.82 -7.25
CA ASP A 184 -15.86 20.76 -8.26
C ASP A 184 -14.74 20.94 -9.29
N HIS A 185 -13.86 21.91 -9.10
CA HIS A 185 -12.74 22.09 -10.02
C HIS A 185 -11.75 20.92 -9.93
N PRO A 186 -11.23 20.40 -11.05
CA PRO A 186 -10.29 19.26 -11.06
C PRO A 186 -9.11 19.41 -10.11
N ASN A 187 -8.51 20.60 -10.02
CA ASN A 187 -7.42 20.88 -9.10
C ASN A 187 -7.86 20.75 -7.63
N THR A 188 -9.02 21.34 -7.27
CA THR A 188 -9.57 21.24 -5.91
C THR A 188 -9.83 19.78 -5.52
N LEU A 189 -10.39 19.00 -6.46
CA LEU A 189 -10.64 17.58 -6.24
C LEU A 189 -9.34 16.76 -6.14
N THR A 190 -8.30 17.16 -6.86
CA THR A 190 -6.97 16.53 -6.74
C THR A 190 -6.32 16.83 -5.40
N LEU A 191 -6.38 18.08 -4.95
CA LEU A 191 -5.86 18.48 -3.64
C LEU A 191 -6.59 17.74 -2.50
N ARG A 192 -7.92 17.58 -2.57
CA ARG A 192 -8.68 16.76 -1.60
C ARG A 192 -8.22 15.31 -1.59
N ASN A 193 -7.97 14.72 -2.76
CA ASN A 193 -7.44 13.37 -2.84
C ASN A 193 -6.04 13.26 -2.22
N ASN A 194 -5.16 14.24 -2.45
CA ASN A 194 -3.81 14.23 -1.87
C ASN A 194 -3.86 14.45 -0.35
N LEU A 195 -4.71 15.35 0.15
CA LEU A 195 -4.94 15.52 1.58
C LEU A 195 -5.46 14.22 2.21
N ALA A 196 -6.38 13.51 1.53
CA ALA A 196 -6.87 12.22 1.99
C ALA A 196 -5.76 11.17 2.08
N ASN A 197 -4.81 11.14 1.11
CA ASN A 197 -3.62 10.28 1.18
C ASN A 197 -2.77 10.59 2.44
N CYS A 198 -2.57 11.87 2.76
CA CYS A 198 -1.82 12.28 3.95
C CYS A 198 -2.52 11.81 5.23
N HIS A 199 -3.83 12.00 5.35
CA HIS A 199 -4.61 11.53 6.50
C HIS A 199 -4.59 10.01 6.62
N LEU A 200 -4.72 9.27 5.51
CA LEU A 200 -4.62 7.81 5.50
C LEU A 200 -3.27 7.33 6.04
N GLN A 201 -2.18 7.93 5.56
CA GLN A 201 -0.83 7.60 6.03
C GLN A 201 -0.60 7.98 7.50
N ALA A 202 -1.24 9.06 7.97
CA ALA A 202 -1.22 9.48 9.38
C ALA A 202 -2.14 8.62 10.29
N GLY A 203 -2.86 7.63 9.73
CA GLY A 203 -3.82 6.79 10.46
C GLY A 203 -5.12 7.50 10.83
N ARG A 204 -5.38 8.69 10.29
CA ARG A 204 -6.62 9.47 10.48
C ARG A 204 -7.66 9.01 9.46
N LEU A 205 -8.22 7.82 9.71
CA LEU A 205 -9.01 7.08 8.71
C LEU A 205 -10.32 7.76 8.36
N ASP A 206 -11.03 8.33 9.34
CA ASP A 206 -12.32 8.97 9.12
C ASP A 206 -12.20 10.23 8.27
N GLU A 207 -11.17 11.06 8.53
CA GLU A 207 -10.87 12.25 7.75
C GLU A 207 -10.48 11.88 6.31
N ALA A 208 -9.66 10.85 6.15
CA ALA A 208 -9.28 10.34 4.82
C ALA A 208 -10.50 9.88 4.03
N ILE A 209 -11.39 9.09 4.63
CA ILE A 209 -12.62 8.59 4.01
C ILE A 209 -13.51 9.75 3.57
N GLN A 210 -13.76 10.72 4.44
CA GLN A 210 -14.60 11.88 4.12
C GLN A 210 -14.05 12.67 2.91
N LEU A 211 -12.75 12.89 2.86
CA LEU A 211 -12.11 13.62 1.76
C LEU A 211 -12.15 12.83 0.44
N TYR A 212 -11.93 11.51 0.49
CA TYR A 212 -12.06 10.67 -0.69
C TYR A 212 -13.50 10.60 -1.20
N GLU A 213 -14.51 10.52 -0.34
CA GLU A 213 -15.92 10.56 -0.71
C GLU A 213 -16.27 11.86 -1.44
N GLN A 214 -15.80 13.00 -0.92
CA GLN A 214 -16.00 14.30 -1.57
C GLN A 214 -15.31 14.35 -2.94
N ALA A 215 -14.04 13.92 -3.02
CA ALA A 215 -13.29 13.91 -4.26
C ALA A 215 -13.89 12.94 -5.30
N ALA A 216 -14.31 11.75 -4.90
CA ALA A 216 -14.91 10.75 -5.77
C ALA A 216 -16.26 11.23 -6.32
N THR A 217 -17.09 11.83 -5.46
CA THR A 217 -18.41 12.38 -5.86
C THR A 217 -18.23 13.56 -6.81
N GLY A 218 -17.35 14.49 -6.51
CA GLY A 218 -17.03 15.61 -7.40
C GLY A 218 -16.49 15.15 -8.75
N ARG A 219 -15.50 14.22 -8.75
CA ARG A 219 -14.94 13.66 -9.99
C ARG A 219 -16.01 12.90 -10.80
N ALA A 220 -16.88 12.13 -10.16
CA ALA A 220 -17.98 11.45 -10.86
C ALA A 220 -18.92 12.44 -11.53
N ARG A 221 -19.22 13.57 -10.89
CA ARG A 221 -20.08 14.63 -11.42
C ARG A 221 -19.47 15.33 -12.64
N VAL A 222 -18.16 15.63 -12.57
CA VAL A 222 -17.47 16.43 -13.60
C VAL A 222 -16.96 15.56 -14.74
N LEU A 223 -16.39 14.39 -14.44
CA LEU A 223 -15.69 13.52 -15.38
C LEU A 223 -16.50 12.27 -15.76
N GLY A 224 -17.47 11.90 -14.93
CA GLY A 224 -18.25 10.66 -15.06
C GLY A 224 -17.71 9.52 -14.21
N ASP A 225 -18.58 8.52 -13.97
CA ASP A 225 -18.29 7.38 -13.07
C ASP A 225 -17.14 6.49 -13.52
N ASN A 226 -16.98 6.34 -14.84
CA ASN A 226 -15.96 5.45 -15.42
C ASN A 226 -14.67 6.19 -15.81
N HIS A 227 -14.53 7.46 -15.46
CA HIS A 227 -13.28 8.17 -15.75
C HIS A 227 -12.13 7.61 -14.91
N PRO A 228 -10.91 7.45 -15.46
CA PRO A 228 -9.77 6.88 -14.74
C PRO A 228 -9.50 7.54 -13.38
N LEU A 229 -9.57 8.87 -13.29
CA LEU A 229 -9.38 9.59 -12.02
C LEU A 229 -10.49 9.30 -11.01
N THR A 230 -11.74 9.17 -11.46
CA THR A 230 -12.87 8.79 -10.59
C THR A 230 -12.65 7.38 -10.04
N LEU A 231 -12.29 6.45 -10.92
CA LEU A 231 -12.01 5.07 -10.53
C LEU A 231 -10.78 4.95 -9.63
N SER A 232 -9.74 5.78 -9.84
CA SER A 232 -8.56 5.83 -8.97
C SER A 232 -8.92 6.31 -7.56
N THR A 233 -9.67 7.41 -7.44
CA THR A 233 -10.12 7.91 -6.13
C THR A 233 -11.03 6.91 -5.41
N ARG A 234 -11.94 6.25 -6.15
CA ARG A 234 -12.78 5.20 -5.57
C ARG A 234 -11.98 3.99 -5.10
N ASN A 235 -10.90 3.65 -5.81
CA ASN A 235 -9.99 2.60 -5.34
C ASN A 235 -9.32 3.00 -4.03
N SER A 236 -8.79 4.24 -3.93
CA SER A 236 -8.18 4.73 -2.69
C SER A 236 -9.20 4.83 -1.54
N LEU A 237 -10.46 5.17 -1.83
CA LEU A 237 -11.55 5.13 -0.86
C LEU A 237 -11.81 3.70 -0.38
N ALA A 238 -11.78 2.72 -1.27
CA ALA A 238 -11.94 1.31 -0.89
C ALA A 238 -10.78 0.82 -0.02
N ASP A 239 -9.53 1.23 -0.35
CA ASP A 239 -8.34 0.95 0.47
C ASP A 239 -8.48 1.58 1.88
N ALA A 240 -9.05 2.80 1.97
CA ALA A 240 -9.30 3.48 3.24
C ALA A 240 -10.41 2.79 4.06
N TYR A 241 -11.50 2.34 3.42
CA TYR A 241 -12.55 1.54 4.08
C TYR A 241 -12.00 0.21 4.61
N GLU A 242 -11.14 -0.46 3.82
CA GLU A 242 -10.49 -1.71 4.26
C GLU A 242 -9.64 -1.46 5.51
N SER A 243 -8.80 -0.42 5.49
CA SER A 243 -7.94 -0.01 6.61
C SER A 243 -8.75 0.36 7.87
N ALA A 244 -9.95 0.93 7.69
CA ALA A 244 -10.89 1.24 8.77
C ALA A 244 -11.72 0.02 9.25
N GLY A 245 -11.49 -1.18 8.67
CA GLY A 245 -12.26 -2.38 8.98
C GLY A 245 -13.68 -2.40 8.38
N ARG A 246 -14.05 -1.39 7.57
CA ARG A 246 -15.34 -1.28 6.87
C ARG A 246 -15.33 -2.12 5.60
N ARG A 247 -15.10 -3.42 5.76
CA ARG A 247 -14.82 -4.34 4.65
C ARG A 247 -15.99 -4.54 3.69
N VAL A 248 -17.23 -4.39 4.16
CA VAL A 248 -18.43 -4.53 3.30
C VAL A 248 -18.48 -3.38 2.29
N GLU A 249 -18.24 -2.16 2.74
CA GLU A 249 -18.18 -0.97 1.88
C GLU A 249 -16.98 -1.05 0.93
N ALA A 250 -15.84 -1.53 1.40
CA ALA A 250 -14.65 -1.74 0.57
C ALA A 250 -14.94 -2.72 -0.58
N ILE A 251 -15.56 -3.86 -0.31
CA ILE A 251 -15.94 -4.87 -1.32
C ILE A 251 -16.83 -4.24 -2.39
N GLN A 252 -17.92 -3.58 -1.98
CA GLN A 252 -18.85 -2.96 -2.93
C GLN A 252 -18.16 -1.98 -3.87
N LEU A 253 -17.23 -1.21 -3.33
CA LEU A 253 -16.52 -0.21 -4.09
C LEU A 253 -15.45 -0.82 -5.01
N TYR A 254 -14.69 -1.83 -4.54
CA TYR A 254 -13.76 -2.57 -5.38
C TYR A 254 -14.45 -3.29 -6.55
N GLU A 255 -15.63 -3.89 -6.34
CA GLU A 255 -16.43 -4.52 -7.41
C GLU A 255 -16.80 -3.50 -8.51
N GLN A 256 -17.26 -2.32 -8.11
CA GLN A 256 -17.56 -1.23 -9.04
C GLN A 256 -16.31 -0.75 -9.78
N VAL A 257 -15.20 -0.54 -9.08
CA VAL A 257 -13.94 -0.09 -9.66
C VAL A 257 -13.37 -1.14 -10.62
N ALA A 258 -13.36 -2.42 -10.22
CA ALA A 258 -12.87 -3.52 -11.06
C ALA A 258 -13.65 -3.61 -12.37
N THR A 259 -14.99 -3.52 -12.28
CA THR A 259 -15.88 -3.50 -13.47
C THR A 259 -15.63 -2.27 -14.35
N GLY A 260 -15.51 -1.09 -13.74
CA GLY A 260 -15.23 0.16 -14.45
C GLY A 260 -13.87 0.13 -15.15
N ARG A 261 -12.81 -0.30 -14.43
CA ARG A 261 -11.45 -0.43 -14.99
C ARG A 261 -11.39 -1.47 -16.11
N ALA A 262 -12.05 -2.62 -15.95
CA ALA A 262 -12.12 -3.65 -16.97
C ALA A 262 -12.73 -3.11 -18.29
N ARG A 263 -13.80 -2.30 -18.15
CA ARG A 263 -14.48 -1.68 -19.32
C ARG A 263 -13.60 -0.64 -20.03
N VAL A 264 -12.88 0.19 -19.27
CA VAL A 264 -12.13 1.34 -19.82
C VAL A 264 -10.72 0.97 -20.23
N LEU A 265 -10.04 0.16 -19.40
CA LEU A 265 -8.63 -0.17 -19.57
C LEU A 265 -8.43 -1.59 -20.13
N GLY A 266 -9.41 -2.46 -19.98
CA GLY A 266 -9.34 -3.87 -20.30
C GLY A 266 -9.14 -4.77 -19.08
N GLU A 267 -9.48 -6.04 -19.25
CA GLU A 267 -9.42 -7.08 -18.22
C GLU A 267 -7.99 -7.33 -17.70
N ASP A 268 -7.01 -7.25 -18.61
CA ASP A 268 -5.61 -7.55 -18.38
C ASP A 268 -4.78 -6.34 -17.91
N HIS A 269 -5.41 -5.18 -17.79
CA HIS A 269 -4.67 -3.98 -17.42
C HIS A 269 -4.14 -4.08 -15.99
N PRO A 270 -2.88 -3.66 -15.69
CA PRO A 270 -2.29 -3.77 -14.36
C PRO A 270 -3.15 -3.21 -13.24
N LEU A 271 -3.82 -2.07 -13.44
CA LEU A 271 -4.71 -1.47 -12.46
C LEU A 271 -5.99 -2.31 -12.25
N THR A 272 -6.55 -2.92 -13.31
CA THR A 272 -7.69 -3.83 -13.19
C THR A 272 -7.32 -5.04 -12.35
N LEU A 273 -6.17 -5.66 -12.66
CA LEU A 273 -5.66 -6.82 -11.94
C LEU A 273 -5.29 -6.48 -10.49
N SER A 274 -4.78 -5.26 -10.23
CA SER A 274 -4.51 -4.81 -8.86
C SER A 274 -5.77 -4.62 -8.04
N THR A 275 -6.82 -4.00 -8.61
CA THR A 275 -8.12 -3.87 -7.93
C THR A 275 -8.73 -5.22 -7.61
N ARG A 276 -8.70 -6.17 -8.56
CA ARG A 276 -9.19 -7.54 -8.34
C ARG A 276 -8.41 -8.27 -7.25
N ASN A 277 -7.10 -8.06 -7.20
CA ASN A 277 -6.25 -8.61 -6.14
C ASN A 277 -6.64 -8.05 -4.76
N ASN A 278 -6.90 -6.75 -4.65
CA ASN A 278 -7.34 -6.13 -3.40
C ASN A 278 -8.75 -6.62 -3.01
N LEU A 279 -9.65 -6.76 -3.99
CA LEU A 279 -10.98 -7.35 -3.76
C LEU A 279 -10.87 -8.78 -3.23
N ALA A 280 -10.02 -9.62 -3.83
CA ALA A 280 -9.80 -10.99 -3.37
C ALA A 280 -9.22 -11.02 -1.94
N TYR A 281 -8.30 -10.12 -1.62
CA TYR A 281 -7.79 -9.95 -0.26
C TYR A 281 -8.91 -9.62 0.73
N THR A 282 -9.77 -8.67 0.37
CA THR A 282 -10.89 -8.28 1.25
C THR A 282 -11.92 -9.40 1.39
N TYR A 283 -12.21 -10.18 0.32
CA TYR A 283 -13.04 -11.39 0.42
C TYR A 283 -12.44 -12.42 1.41
N ASN A 284 -11.13 -12.66 1.31
CA ASN A 284 -10.44 -13.57 2.24
C ASN A 284 -10.55 -13.07 3.69
N ALA A 285 -10.35 -11.77 3.91
CA ALA A 285 -10.40 -11.15 5.23
C ALA A 285 -11.80 -11.18 5.90
N VAL A 286 -12.89 -11.35 5.12
CA VAL A 286 -14.25 -11.53 5.63
C VAL A 286 -14.72 -13.00 5.63
N GLY A 287 -13.83 -13.93 5.29
CA GLY A 287 -14.13 -15.37 5.27
C GLY A 287 -14.89 -15.86 4.02
N ARG A 288 -15.02 -15.03 2.95
CA ARG A 288 -15.57 -15.42 1.65
C ARG A 288 -14.50 -16.15 0.83
N LEU A 289 -14.04 -17.30 1.34
CA LEU A 289 -12.83 -17.98 0.87
C LEU A 289 -12.93 -18.46 -0.58
N GLU A 290 -14.06 -19.06 -0.98
CA GLU A 290 -14.24 -19.57 -2.34
C GLU A 290 -14.18 -18.45 -3.39
N GLU A 291 -14.77 -17.29 -3.08
CA GLU A 291 -14.75 -16.13 -3.97
C GLU A 291 -13.36 -15.49 -4.03
N ALA A 292 -12.65 -15.44 -2.90
CA ALA A 292 -11.27 -15.00 -2.85
C ALA A 292 -10.36 -15.89 -3.70
N ILE A 293 -10.46 -17.20 -3.53
CA ILE A 293 -9.67 -18.20 -4.27
C ILE A 293 -9.93 -18.06 -5.77
N ALA A 294 -11.20 -18.10 -6.20
CA ALA A 294 -11.56 -18.00 -7.62
C ALA A 294 -10.99 -16.70 -8.27
N LEU A 295 -11.07 -15.59 -7.55
CA LEU A 295 -10.58 -14.32 -8.05
C LEU A 295 -9.04 -14.25 -8.08
N TYR A 296 -8.38 -14.79 -7.05
CA TYR A 296 -6.91 -14.89 -7.04
C TYR A 296 -6.38 -15.82 -8.14
N GLU A 297 -7.03 -16.98 -8.40
CA GLU A 297 -6.67 -17.90 -9.49
C GLU A 297 -6.71 -17.17 -10.84
N GLN A 298 -7.79 -16.42 -11.09
CA GLN A 298 -7.93 -15.63 -12.32
C GLN A 298 -6.83 -14.57 -12.42
N VAL A 299 -6.62 -13.77 -11.36
CA VAL A 299 -5.61 -12.71 -11.36
C VAL A 299 -4.19 -13.28 -11.51
N ALA A 300 -3.88 -14.41 -10.85
CA ALA A 300 -2.58 -15.07 -10.97
C ALA A 300 -2.31 -15.55 -12.38
N THR A 301 -3.33 -16.13 -13.03
CA THR A 301 -3.26 -16.58 -14.43
C THR A 301 -3.05 -15.41 -15.39
N ASP A 302 -3.82 -14.33 -15.22
CA ASP A 302 -3.72 -13.15 -16.08
C ASP A 302 -2.39 -12.43 -15.88
N ARG A 303 -1.92 -12.27 -14.62
CA ARG A 303 -0.60 -11.71 -14.33
C ARG A 303 0.53 -12.57 -14.89
N ALA A 304 0.45 -13.89 -14.82
CA ALA A 304 1.44 -14.78 -15.39
C ALA A 304 1.51 -14.63 -16.90
N ARG A 305 0.37 -14.50 -17.59
CA ARG A 305 0.28 -14.29 -19.03
C ARG A 305 0.83 -12.93 -19.48
N VAL A 306 0.56 -11.87 -18.71
CA VAL A 306 0.95 -10.48 -19.08
C VAL A 306 2.37 -10.14 -18.64
N LEU A 307 2.77 -10.55 -17.44
CA LEU A 307 4.02 -10.14 -16.79
C LEU A 307 5.06 -11.27 -16.73
N GLY A 308 4.61 -12.52 -16.84
CA GLY A 308 5.42 -13.72 -16.67
C GLY A 308 5.29 -14.34 -15.27
N ASP A 309 5.61 -15.63 -15.18
CA ASP A 309 5.46 -16.44 -13.97
C ASP A 309 6.26 -15.93 -12.77
N ASN A 310 7.47 -15.45 -13.01
CA ASN A 310 8.40 -15.01 -11.97
C ASN A 310 8.32 -13.49 -11.69
N HIS A 311 7.37 -12.79 -12.29
CA HIS A 311 7.23 -11.36 -12.00
C HIS A 311 6.79 -11.14 -10.55
N PRO A 312 7.34 -10.12 -9.82
CA PRO A 312 7.00 -9.87 -8.41
C PRO A 312 5.51 -9.81 -8.12
N HIS A 313 4.73 -9.17 -8.97
CA HIS A 313 3.26 -9.10 -8.80
C HIS A 313 2.57 -10.46 -8.99
N THR A 314 3.05 -11.29 -9.93
CA THR A 314 2.53 -12.66 -10.12
C THR A 314 2.81 -13.51 -8.90
N LEU A 315 4.06 -13.48 -8.42
CA LEU A 315 4.47 -14.21 -7.22
C LEU A 315 3.73 -13.75 -5.96
N ASN A 316 3.47 -12.44 -5.81
CA ASN A 316 2.67 -11.91 -4.71
C ASN A 316 1.24 -12.44 -4.74
N THR A 317 0.57 -12.42 -5.92
CA THR A 317 -0.79 -12.94 -6.04
C THR A 317 -0.85 -14.43 -5.72
N ARG A 318 0.11 -15.21 -6.22
CA ARG A 318 0.21 -16.65 -5.91
C ARG A 318 0.45 -16.89 -4.41
N ASN A 319 1.23 -16.06 -3.74
CA ASN A 319 1.40 -16.17 -2.30
C ASN A 319 0.06 -15.92 -1.58
N SER A 320 -0.66 -14.85 -1.94
CA SER A 320 -1.97 -14.57 -1.35
C SER A 320 -3.02 -15.66 -1.68
N LEU A 321 -2.92 -16.29 -2.85
CA LEU A 321 -3.73 -17.46 -3.20
C LEU A 321 -3.40 -18.66 -2.31
N ALA A 322 -2.11 -18.90 -2.03
CA ALA A 322 -1.69 -19.96 -1.12
C ALA A 322 -2.19 -19.71 0.31
N ASP A 323 -2.11 -18.45 0.79
CA ASP A 323 -2.67 -18.04 2.08
C ASP A 323 -4.20 -18.28 2.13
N ALA A 324 -4.91 -18.06 1.01
CA ALA A 324 -6.35 -18.30 0.91
C ALA A 324 -6.68 -19.82 0.88
N TYR A 325 -5.90 -20.64 0.17
CA TYR A 325 -6.02 -22.10 0.22
C TYR A 325 -5.79 -22.65 1.62
N GLU A 326 -4.76 -22.15 2.32
CA GLU A 326 -4.47 -22.53 3.71
C GLU A 326 -5.66 -22.19 4.63
N SER A 327 -6.20 -20.96 4.52
CA SER A 327 -7.38 -20.51 5.26
C SER A 327 -8.63 -21.37 4.99
N ALA A 328 -8.73 -21.93 3.78
CA ALA A 328 -9.80 -22.84 3.38
C ALA A 328 -9.53 -24.31 3.76
N GLY A 329 -8.41 -24.61 4.42
CA GLY A 329 -8.00 -25.96 4.78
C GLY A 329 -7.51 -26.82 3.59
N ARG A 330 -7.29 -26.21 2.43
CA ARG A 330 -6.79 -26.84 1.19
C ARG A 330 -5.25 -26.88 1.23
N LEU A 331 -4.71 -27.62 2.19
CA LEU A 331 -3.29 -27.57 2.54
C LEU A 331 -2.36 -28.09 1.44
N ASP A 332 -2.75 -29.10 0.68
CA ASP A 332 -1.93 -29.64 -0.41
C ASP A 332 -1.74 -28.61 -1.54
N GLU A 333 -2.83 -27.89 -1.89
CA GLU A 333 -2.76 -26.82 -2.90
C GLU A 333 -1.94 -25.62 -2.39
N ALA A 334 -2.10 -25.26 -1.11
CA ALA A 334 -1.31 -24.21 -0.48
C ALA A 334 0.19 -24.54 -0.52
N ILE A 335 0.58 -25.74 -0.10
CA ILE A 335 1.96 -26.22 -0.10
C ILE A 335 2.56 -26.17 -1.50
N ALA A 336 1.88 -26.78 -2.49
CA ALA A 336 2.38 -26.80 -3.87
C ALA A 336 2.60 -25.39 -4.42
N LEU A 337 1.73 -24.45 -4.06
CA LEU A 337 1.83 -23.07 -4.54
C LEU A 337 2.92 -22.28 -3.80
N TYR A 338 3.07 -22.46 -2.47
CA TYR A 338 4.18 -21.87 -1.72
C TYR A 338 5.54 -22.37 -2.20
N GLU A 339 5.70 -23.66 -2.50
CA GLU A 339 6.92 -24.23 -3.07
C GLU A 339 7.28 -23.52 -4.40
N GLN A 340 6.29 -23.36 -5.29
CA GLN A 340 6.47 -22.68 -6.55
C GLN A 340 6.88 -21.21 -6.35
N VAL A 341 6.19 -20.49 -5.45
CA VAL A 341 6.46 -19.08 -5.13
C VAL A 341 7.86 -18.92 -4.51
N ALA A 342 8.21 -19.76 -3.53
CA ALA A 342 9.52 -19.71 -2.87
C ALA A 342 10.66 -19.93 -3.88
N LYS A 343 10.50 -20.87 -4.81
CA LYS A 343 11.47 -21.11 -5.90
C LYS A 343 11.59 -19.89 -6.83
N GLY A 344 10.45 -19.31 -7.23
CA GLY A 344 10.42 -18.12 -8.09
C GLY A 344 11.07 -16.91 -7.41
N GLN A 345 10.73 -16.64 -6.16
CA GLN A 345 11.30 -15.55 -5.36
C GLN A 345 12.80 -15.75 -5.14
N THR A 346 13.25 -16.96 -4.85
CA THR A 346 14.68 -17.28 -4.72
C THR A 346 15.44 -16.94 -5.99
N SER A 347 14.87 -17.24 -7.16
CA SER A 347 15.48 -16.95 -8.46
C SER A 347 15.57 -15.45 -8.78
N VAL A 348 14.56 -14.65 -8.37
CA VAL A 348 14.47 -13.23 -8.75
C VAL A 348 15.03 -12.31 -7.69
N LEU A 349 14.76 -12.59 -6.42
CA LEU A 349 15.11 -11.73 -5.29
C LEU A 349 16.31 -12.26 -4.50
N GLY A 350 16.64 -13.55 -4.65
CA GLY A 350 17.62 -14.24 -3.85
C GLY A 350 17.03 -14.97 -2.63
N PRO A 351 17.80 -15.93 -2.07
CA PRO A 351 17.36 -16.75 -0.92
C PRO A 351 17.19 -15.94 0.37
N ASP A 352 17.94 -14.86 0.51
CA ASP A 352 18.03 -14.02 1.71
C ASP A 352 17.01 -12.88 1.73
N HIS A 353 16.29 -12.70 0.65
CA HIS A 353 15.34 -11.58 0.57
C HIS A 353 14.19 -11.76 1.57
N PRO A 354 13.74 -10.70 2.29
CA PRO A 354 12.72 -10.80 3.32
C PRO A 354 11.40 -11.47 2.86
N ARG A 355 11.01 -11.26 1.61
CA ARG A 355 9.82 -11.92 1.02
C ARG A 355 10.04 -13.41 0.80
N THR A 356 11.23 -13.81 0.33
CA THR A 356 11.59 -15.23 0.14
C THR A 356 11.56 -15.96 1.47
N LEU A 357 12.14 -15.35 2.52
CA LEU A 357 12.15 -15.90 3.86
C LEU A 357 10.73 -15.98 4.46
N ALA A 358 9.87 -14.97 4.19
CA ALA A 358 8.49 -14.99 4.64
C ALA A 358 7.69 -16.13 3.97
N THR A 359 7.80 -16.30 2.65
CA THR A 359 7.11 -17.39 1.94
C THR A 359 7.61 -18.78 2.39
N ARG A 360 8.92 -18.94 2.63
CA ARG A 360 9.46 -20.20 3.18
C ARG A 360 8.97 -20.48 4.61
N HIS A 361 8.77 -19.43 5.42
CA HIS A 361 8.13 -19.55 6.72
C HIS A 361 6.66 -20.00 6.60
N SER A 362 5.87 -19.39 5.71
CA SER A 362 4.48 -19.83 5.45
C SER A 362 4.42 -21.26 4.93
N LEU A 363 5.34 -21.66 4.05
CA LEU A 363 5.46 -23.05 3.59
C LEU A 363 5.72 -24.03 4.75
N ALA A 364 6.62 -23.68 5.66
CA ALA A 364 6.90 -24.53 6.83
C ALA A 364 5.67 -24.62 7.76
N TYR A 365 4.93 -23.52 7.90
CA TYR A 365 3.67 -23.51 8.65
C TYR A 365 2.61 -24.39 7.97
N ALA A 366 2.47 -24.32 6.64
CA ALA A 366 1.55 -25.17 5.89
C ALA A 366 1.92 -26.67 6.00
N TYR A 367 3.22 -27.02 5.99
CA TYR A 367 3.67 -28.38 6.28
C TYR A 367 3.26 -28.82 7.69
N ALA A 368 3.45 -27.97 8.71
CA ALA A 368 3.05 -28.29 10.08
C ALA A 368 1.53 -28.49 10.20
N SER A 369 0.74 -27.62 9.55
CA SER A 369 -0.73 -27.71 9.50
C SER A 369 -1.22 -28.98 8.77
N ALA A 370 -0.44 -29.48 7.80
CA ALA A 370 -0.69 -30.74 7.09
C ALA A 370 -0.13 -31.98 7.81
N GLU A 371 0.28 -31.85 9.07
CA GLU A 371 0.90 -32.91 9.89
C GLU A 371 2.24 -33.47 9.30
N ARG A 372 2.85 -32.76 8.34
CA ARG A 372 4.16 -33.09 7.75
C ARG A 372 5.27 -32.47 8.62
N LEU A 373 5.33 -32.91 9.87
CA LEU A 373 6.10 -32.26 10.94
C LEU A 373 7.62 -32.29 10.73
N ASP A 374 8.18 -33.37 10.16
CA ASP A 374 9.64 -33.45 9.88
C ASP A 374 10.08 -32.45 8.81
N GLU A 375 9.26 -32.26 7.78
CA GLU A 375 9.50 -31.29 6.71
C GLU A 375 9.36 -29.86 7.24
N ALA A 376 8.35 -29.63 8.08
CA ALA A 376 8.16 -28.35 8.76
C ALA A 376 9.37 -27.97 9.61
N ILE A 377 9.85 -28.89 10.46
CA ILE A 377 11.04 -28.67 11.31
C ILE A 377 12.24 -28.33 10.45
N THR A 378 12.53 -29.15 9.44
CA THR A 378 13.69 -28.98 8.56
C THR A 378 13.67 -27.59 7.90
N LEU A 379 12.51 -27.17 7.39
CA LEU A 379 12.40 -25.90 6.69
C LEU A 379 12.43 -24.70 7.66
N TYR A 380 11.77 -24.82 8.81
CA TYR A 380 11.81 -23.78 9.85
C TYR A 380 13.23 -23.55 10.38
N GLU A 381 14.01 -24.62 10.63
CA GLU A 381 15.40 -24.51 11.08
C GLU A 381 16.25 -23.75 10.06
N GLN A 382 16.10 -24.05 8.76
CA GLN A 382 16.79 -23.32 7.69
C GLN A 382 16.36 -21.85 7.66
N VAL A 383 15.06 -21.56 7.74
CA VAL A 383 14.53 -20.19 7.74
C VAL A 383 15.03 -19.42 8.95
N ALA A 384 15.04 -20.02 10.15
CA ALA A 384 15.53 -19.37 11.36
C ALA A 384 17.02 -19.03 11.26
N GLN A 385 17.87 -19.92 10.70
CA GLN A 385 19.28 -19.65 10.45
C GLN A 385 19.48 -18.49 9.47
N ASP A 386 18.74 -18.49 8.36
CA ASP A 386 18.80 -17.43 7.35
C ASP A 386 18.32 -16.09 7.92
N GLN A 387 17.20 -16.08 8.67
CA GLN A 387 16.69 -14.88 9.34
C GLN A 387 17.66 -14.36 10.40
N ALA A 388 18.26 -15.23 11.21
CA ALA A 388 19.26 -14.83 12.20
C ALA A 388 20.49 -14.17 11.56
N ARG A 389 20.92 -14.68 10.39
CA ARG A 389 22.03 -14.12 9.62
C ARG A 389 21.70 -12.76 8.99
N VAL A 390 20.47 -12.59 8.47
CA VAL A 390 20.07 -11.40 7.68
C VAL A 390 19.49 -10.31 8.57
N LEU A 391 18.64 -10.69 9.52
CA LEU A 391 17.86 -9.76 10.35
C LEU A 391 18.41 -9.64 11.76
N GLY A 392 19.17 -10.64 12.22
CA GLY A 392 19.63 -10.79 13.60
C GLY A 392 18.84 -11.83 14.37
N THR A 393 19.50 -12.39 15.39
CA THR A 393 18.91 -13.40 16.29
C THR A 393 17.74 -12.87 17.10
N ASP A 394 17.76 -11.56 17.36
CA ASP A 394 16.80 -10.86 18.20
C ASP A 394 15.61 -10.27 17.40
N HIS A 395 15.62 -10.40 16.10
CA HIS A 395 14.58 -9.83 15.27
C HIS A 395 13.23 -10.52 15.51
N PRO A 396 12.08 -9.80 15.62
CA PRO A 396 10.78 -10.39 15.91
C PRO A 396 10.40 -11.58 15.02
N ARG A 397 10.70 -11.49 13.72
CA ARG A 397 10.44 -12.60 12.77
C ARG A 397 11.27 -13.84 13.09
N THR A 398 12.54 -13.66 13.48
CA THR A 398 13.41 -14.77 13.89
C THR A 398 12.84 -15.45 15.13
N LEU A 399 12.45 -14.67 16.14
CA LEU A 399 11.84 -15.19 17.36
C LEU A 399 10.50 -15.89 17.10
N THR A 400 9.68 -15.39 16.16
CA THR A 400 8.45 -16.06 15.75
C THR A 400 8.75 -17.41 15.11
N THR A 401 9.74 -17.49 14.23
CA THR A 401 10.14 -18.77 13.60
C THR A 401 10.66 -19.76 14.62
N LEU A 402 11.49 -19.32 15.58
CA LEU A 402 11.97 -20.16 16.68
C LEU A 402 10.83 -20.67 17.57
N ASN A 403 9.83 -19.83 17.83
CA ASN A 403 8.63 -20.23 18.57
C ASN A 403 7.85 -21.33 17.84
N ASN A 404 7.70 -21.22 16.52
CA ASN A 404 7.04 -22.24 15.70
C ASN A 404 7.84 -23.55 15.65
N ILE A 405 9.18 -23.49 15.63
CA ILE A 405 10.02 -24.67 15.77
C ILE A 405 9.75 -25.37 17.10
N ALA A 406 9.75 -24.61 18.20
CA ALA A 406 9.49 -25.16 19.54
C ALA A 406 8.10 -25.82 19.62
N TYR A 407 7.08 -25.17 19.07
CA TYR A 407 5.74 -25.74 18.96
C TYR A 407 5.74 -27.07 18.15
N THR A 408 6.45 -27.09 17.01
CA THR A 408 6.52 -28.29 16.17
C THR A 408 7.32 -29.40 16.87
N TYR A 409 8.41 -29.09 17.60
CA TYR A 409 9.13 -30.06 18.43
C TYR A 409 8.22 -30.68 19.50
N ARG A 410 7.40 -29.85 20.19
CA ARG A 410 6.41 -30.31 21.16
C ARG A 410 5.42 -31.27 20.50
N SER A 411 4.90 -30.93 19.31
CA SER A 411 3.94 -31.76 18.58
C SER A 411 4.48 -33.14 18.17
N VAL A 412 5.79 -33.28 17.97
CA VAL A 412 6.44 -34.59 17.71
C VAL A 412 7.00 -35.24 18.98
N GLY A 413 6.67 -34.71 20.18
CA GLY A 413 7.10 -35.26 21.45
C GLY A 413 8.54 -34.98 21.85
N ARG A 414 9.25 -34.09 21.12
CA ARG A 414 10.63 -33.66 21.43
C ARG A 414 10.59 -32.54 22.49
N LEU A 415 10.00 -32.88 23.66
CA LEU A 415 9.78 -31.93 24.77
C LEU A 415 11.03 -31.25 25.30
N PRO A 416 12.19 -31.94 25.47
CA PRO A 416 13.41 -31.28 25.97
C PRO A 416 13.91 -30.16 25.04
N GLU A 417 13.86 -30.39 23.74
CA GLU A 417 14.25 -29.40 22.72
C GLU A 417 13.25 -28.26 22.66
N ALA A 418 11.94 -28.56 22.71
CA ALA A 418 10.89 -27.55 22.73
C ALA A 418 11.04 -26.61 23.93
N ILE A 419 11.22 -27.18 25.12
CA ILE A 419 11.39 -26.41 26.37
C ILE A 419 12.61 -25.52 26.29
N THR A 420 13.77 -26.07 25.88
CA THR A 420 15.01 -25.29 25.76
C THR A 420 14.83 -24.08 24.82
N LEU A 421 14.14 -24.28 23.71
CA LEU A 421 13.94 -23.25 22.71
C LEU A 421 12.92 -22.20 23.20
N TYR A 422 11.84 -22.61 23.81
CA TYR A 422 10.88 -21.67 24.42
C TYR A 422 11.50 -20.82 25.54
N GLU A 423 12.35 -21.43 26.42
CA GLU A 423 13.07 -20.67 27.46
C GLU A 423 13.96 -19.58 26.85
N GLN A 424 14.68 -19.91 25.76
CA GLN A 424 15.50 -18.94 25.03
C GLN A 424 14.65 -17.83 24.41
N VAL A 425 13.62 -18.19 23.63
CA VAL A 425 12.74 -17.23 22.96
C VAL A 425 12.04 -16.31 23.97
N MET A 426 11.51 -16.86 25.05
CA MET A 426 10.87 -16.09 26.12
C MET A 426 11.83 -15.06 26.74
N LYS A 427 13.07 -15.46 27.03
CA LYS A 427 14.09 -14.55 27.56
C LYS A 427 14.39 -13.40 26.62
N ASP A 428 14.52 -13.68 25.32
CA ASP A 428 14.79 -12.67 24.30
C ASP A 428 13.59 -11.75 24.07
N GLN A 429 12.37 -12.30 24.05
CA GLN A 429 11.14 -11.50 23.95
C GLN A 429 10.94 -10.57 25.16
N ILE A 430 11.21 -11.05 26.39
CA ILE A 430 11.13 -10.19 27.59
C ILE A 430 12.10 -9.01 27.46
N ARG A 431 13.33 -9.27 26.98
CA ARG A 431 14.37 -8.24 26.81
C ARG A 431 14.00 -7.20 25.77
N ILE A 432 13.35 -7.60 24.65
CA ILE A 432 13.10 -6.75 23.47
C ILE A 432 11.72 -6.11 23.51
N LEU A 433 10.71 -6.91 23.80
CA LEU A 433 9.30 -6.51 23.73
C LEU A 433 8.72 -6.16 25.11
N GLY A 434 9.38 -6.61 26.16
CA GLY A 434 8.90 -6.50 27.52
C GLY A 434 8.06 -7.68 28.00
N ASP A 435 7.93 -7.78 29.30
CA ASP A 435 7.26 -8.88 30.00
C ASP A 435 5.76 -8.97 29.70
N ASN A 436 5.14 -7.83 29.41
CA ASN A 436 3.69 -7.70 29.19
C ASN A 436 3.27 -7.73 27.71
N HIS A 437 4.19 -7.99 26.79
CA HIS A 437 3.87 -8.03 25.38
C HIS A 437 3.07 -9.31 25.02
N PRO A 438 2.03 -9.25 24.17
CA PRO A 438 1.23 -10.42 23.79
C PRO A 438 2.05 -11.61 23.29
N GLY A 439 3.11 -11.36 22.50
CA GLY A 439 4.02 -12.40 22.05
C GLY A 439 4.74 -13.11 23.21
N THR A 440 5.15 -12.37 24.25
CA THR A 440 5.77 -12.93 25.45
C THR A 440 4.77 -13.80 26.24
N TYR A 441 3.51 -13.37 26.31
CA TYR A 441 2.45 -14.14 26.97
C TYR A 441 2.22 -15.49 26.28
N ASN A 442 2.11 -15.49 24.95
CA ASN A 442 1.91 -16.73 24.18
C ASN A 442 3.08 -17.71 24.39
N THR A 443 4.33 -17.24 24.25
CA THR A 443 5.49 -18.11 24.46
C THR A 443 5.55 -18.66 25.88
N ARG A 444 5.22 -17.85 26.90
CA ARG A 444 5.18 -18.27 28.30
C ARG A 444 4.12 -19.35 28.52
N ARG A 445 2.95 -19.22 27.90
CA ARG A 445 1.89 -20.23 27.98
C ARG A 445 2.34 -21.55 27.34
N GLU A 446 2.90 -21.50 26.10
CA GLU A 446 3.40 -22.70 25.41
C GLU A 446 4.53 -23.39 26.18
N LEU A 447 5.37 -22.60 26.90
CA LEU A 447 6.40 -23.17 27.77
C LEU A 447 5.78 -23.84 29.02
N ALA A 448 4.76 -23.23 29.63
CA ALA A 448 4.04 -23.80 30.76
C ALA A 448 3.36 -25.14 30.40
N ASP A 449 2.73 -25.18 29.23
CA ASP A 449 2.15 -26.40 28.66
C ASP A 449 3.23 -27.49 28.43
N SER A 450 4.38 -27.07 27.86
CA SER A 450 5.49 -27.98 27.60
C SER A 450 6.07 -28.58 28.91
N TYR A 451 6.15 -27.76 29.97
CA TYR A 451 6.54 -28.27 31.29
C TYR A 451 5.51 -29.24 31.87
N ARG A 452 4.21 -28.95 31.71
CA ARG A 452 3.11 -29.85 32.12
C ARG A 452 3.24 -31.21 31.41
N GLU A 453 3.40 -31.23 30.10
CA GLU A 453 3.55 -32.45 29.31
C GLU A 453 4.83 -33.22 29.66
N ALA A 454 5.91 -32.51 30.02
CA ALA A 454 7.14 -33.13 30.50
C ALA A 454 7.09 -33.62 31.96
N GLY A 455 5.95 -33.47 32.65
CA GLY A 455 5.79 -33.84 34.06
C GLY A 455 6.45 -32.87 35.05
N ARG A 456 6.96 -31.71 34.56
CA ARG A 456 7.55 -30.62 35.36
C ARG A 456 6.45 -29.70 35.89
N THR A 457 5.54 -30.26 36.69
CA THR A 457 4.30 -29.61 37.09
C THR A 457 4.50 -28.35 37.92
N ASP A 458 5.51 -28.35 38.80
CA ASP A 458 5.80 -27.19 39.66
C ASP A 458 6.26 -25.97 38.81
N GLU A 459 7.08 -26.19 37.80
CA GLU A 459 7.52 -25.13 36.88
C GLU A 459 6.37 -24.63 36.01
N SER A 460 5.49 -25.52 35.56
CA SER A 460 4.27 -25.15 34.83
C SER A 460 3.38 -24.25 35.68
N ILE A 461 3.10 -24.62 36.93
CA ILE A 461 2.31 -23.80 37.87
C ILE A 461 2.94 -22.43 38.07
N ALA A 462 4.24 -22.35 38.28
CA ALA A 462 4.94 -21.07 38.49
C ALA A 462 4.78 -20.13 37.27
N LEU A 463 4.83 -20.63 36.03
CA LEU A 463 4.63 -19.83 34.84
C LEU A 463 3.17 -19.39 34.66
N TYR A 464 2.20 -20.25 34.92
CA TYR A 464 0.79 -19.89 34.87
C TYR A 464 0.42 -18.85 35.91
N GLU A 465 0.99 -18.93 37.14
CA GLU A 465 0.81 -17.90 38.17
C GLU A 465 1.35 -16.54 37.71
N GLN A 466 2.54 -16.50 37.12
CA GLN A 466 3.10 -15.29 36.55
C GLN A 466 2.23 -14.72 35.41
N LEU A 467 1.72 -15.59 34.52
CA LEU A 467 0.83 -15.19 33.45
C LEU A 467 -0.47 -14.59 34.00
N LEU A 468 -1.08 -15.24 34.98
CA LEU A 468 -2.32 -14.78 35.59
C LEU A 468 -2.14 -13.40 36.22
N VAL A 469 -1.11 -13.20 37.06
CA VAL A 469 -0.82 -11.90 37.65
C VAL A 469 -0.58 -10.81 36.64
N SER A 470 0.18 -11.12 35.56
CA SER A 470 0.49 -10.16 34.51
C SER A 470 -0.74 -9.82 33.66
N SER A 471 -1.56 -10.82 33.29
CA SER A 471 -2.78 -10.61 32.52
C SER A 471 -3.85 -9.86 33.30
N GLN A 472 -4.04 -10.16 34.56
CA GLN A 472 -4.95 -9.41 35.46
C GLN A 472 -4.58 -7.93 35.50
N ARG A 473 -3.29 -7.61 35.66
CA ARG A 473 -2.81 -6.24 35.73
C ARG A 473 -2.99 -5.46 34.42
N VAL A 474 -2.83 -6.11 33.26
CA VAL A 474 -2.79 -5.43 31.95
C VAL A 474 -4.13 -5.50 31.22
N LEU A 475 -4.81 -6.63 31.30
CA LEU A 475 -6.04 -6.91 30.55
C LEU A 475 -7.30 -6.86 31.44
N GLY A 476 -7.14 -7.03 32.76
CA GLY A 476 -8.23 -7.13 33.71
C GLY A 476 -8.69 -8.57 33.97
N ASP A 477 -9.45 -8.76 35.05
CA ASP A 477 -9.90 -10.09 35.49
C ASP A 477 -10.91 -10.72 34.50
N ASP A 478 -11.78 -9.91 33.92
CA ASP A 478 -12.85 -10.37 33.02
C ASP A 478 -12.38 -10.62 31.57
N HIS A 479 -11.10 -10.40 31.28
CA HIS A 479 -10.59 -10.61 29.93
C HIS A 479 -10.51 -12.12 29.61
N PRO A 480 -10.96 -12.57 28.41
CA PRO A 480 -10.99 -14.00 28.06
C PRO A 480 -9.66 -14.72 28.26
N PHE A 481 -8.54 -14.08 27.93
CA PHE A 481 -7.20 -14.64 28.15
C PHE A 481 -6.91 -14.85 29.66
N THR A 482 -7.25 -13.87 30.51
CA THR A 482 -7.05 -13.97 31.97
C THR A 482 -7.87 -15.09 32.57
N MET A 483 -9.13 -15.22 32.14
CA MET A 483 -10.03 -16.30 32.57
C MET A 483 -9.47 -17.66 32.15
N ALA A 484 -9.02 -17.81 30.89
CA ALA A 484 -8.40 -19.04 30.42
C ALA A 484 -7.15 -19.43 31.22
N MET A 485 -6.30 -18.48 31.59
CA MET A 485 -5.10 -18.75 32.42
C MET A 485 -5.47 -19.18 33.84
N CYS A 486 -6.57 -18.67 34.38
CA CYS A 486 -7.09 -19.11 35.67
C CYS A 486 -7.56 -20.58 35.61
N GLU A 487 -8.31 -20.95 34.57
CA GLU A 487 -8.79 -22.32 34.39
C GLU A 487 -7.63 -23.30 34.19
N GLU A 488 -6.65 -22.98 33.33
CA GLU A 488 -5.47 -23.82 33.11
C GLU A 488 -4.66 -24.03 34.38
N LEU A 489 -4.45 -22.97 35.19
CA LEU A 489 -3.76 -23.06 36.46
C LEU A 489 -4.49 -23.98 37.44
N GLU A 490 -5.81 -23.89 37.52
CA GLU A 490 -6.62 -24.78 38.37
C GLU A 490 -6.54 -26.23 37.96
N ASP A 491 -6.54 -26.49 36.62
CA ASP A 491 -6.43 -27.85 36.08
C ASP A 491 -5.07 -28.47 36.41
N VAL A 492 -3.98 -27.73 36.20
CA VAL A 492 -2.63 -28.22 36.52
C VAL A 492 -2.48 -28.49 38.01
N ARG A 493 -3.04 -27.63 38.90
CA ARG A 493 -3.06 -27.85 40.35
C ARG A 493 -3.90 -29.07 40.75
N ARG A 494 -4.97 -29.36 40.04
CA ARG A 494 -5.81 -30.55 40.25
C ARG A 494 -5.04 -31.82 39.89
N GLU A 495 -4.35 -31.83 38.75
CA GLU A 495 -3.50 -32.95 38.32
C GLU A 495 -2.38 -33.22 39.33
N LEU A 496 -1.71 -32.18 39.85
CA LEU A 496 -0.70 -32.33 40.89
C LEU A 496 -1.25 -33.00 42.13
N LYS A 497 -2.42 -32.57 42.65
CA LYS A 497 -3.06 -33.17 43.79
C LYS A 497 -3.45 -34.64 43.62
N GLN A 498 -3.94 -35.01 42.41
CA GLN A 498 -4.29 -36.40 42.11
C GLN A 498 -3.02 -37.26 42.01
N ARG A 499 -1.94 -36.76 41.48
CA ARG A 499 -0.67 -37.45 41.43
C ARG A 499 -0.08 -37.73 42.83
N ASP A 500 -0.17 -36.73 43.69
CA ASP A 500 0.42 -36.80 45.04
C ASP A 500 -0.51 -37.59 46.02
N ASN A 501 -1.77 -37.80 45.67
CA ASN A 501 -2.75 -38.53 46.51
C ASN A 501 -3.59 -39.52 45.69
N PRO A 502 -2.97 -40.58 45.11
CA PRO A 502 -3.64 -41.53 44.17
C PRO A 502 -4.67 -42.44 44.84
N SER A 503 -4.92 -42.34 46.13
CA SER A 503 -5.83 -43.18 46.94
C SER A 503 -7.07 -42.46 47.49
N ALA A 504 -7.46 -41.33 46.92
CA ALA A 504 -8.59 -40.53 47.38
C ALA A 504 -9.88 -40.67 46.55
N ASP A 505 -9.95 -41.65 45.65
CA ASP A 505 -11.16 -42.08 44.94
C ASP A 505 -11.64 -43.49 45.38
#